data_ac4a6d2689644564b0615f9a85416998
#
_entry.id   ac4a6d2689644564b0615f9a85416998
#
_cell.length_a   1.000
_cell.length_b   1.000
_cell.length_c   1.000
_cell.angle_alpha   90.00
_cell.angle_beta   90.00
_cell.angle_gamma   90.00
#
_symmetry.space_group_name_H-M   'P 1'
#
loop_
_entity.id
_entity.type
_entity.pdbx_description
1 polymer ?
#
loop_
_entity_poly.entity_id
_entity_poly.type
_entity_poly.pdbx_seq_one_letter_code
_entity_poly.pdbx_strand_id
1 'polypeptide(L)'
;MTKKTAPEQSGKPGLRPKTFGRATALFFFSGALGLGYELVWIKKAALVVGASQIALSTVLTSFFLGIALGGYFVGSRLRSTRRSPLFIYGIFELVIGLFALAFPFLFFLLEQTYGALYPVAAGVGGGLFALRFGLLFALVLIPTFFMGGTLPLLLDGLVAEDRAIGSRTSFLYGVNILGAVAGVLCTAYFAIPALGMNGTSVAGGIGNLLIAGAAFLFFRQSAPTHAIVGKVRLGWFFPAAAFLSGLVAIAYQVAWSRYFSLFHTTSVYFTAMLLAVYLLALAAGSLALSPVLRTRGSPLKVLGGLQGLVPFFALTMIYWWRSAEHSVALQGKRITLPDGSVQVVPLETLEIDHLNPSYMMFWSEKADAIFFAPLFQIALCIFIPVALMGTGLPTLIAAAARSASALRPVSGRLVFWNTLGSSLGGFLAGYVFLHFLGLHATLVLLGAGSLVLSGACLLKTRSLRLAGDEASSSRSRGGLLSAAAPLLGLAGVLYFSFSEDITRQTILVDGYGKNPARGETELVEINEGTLTTSWIFDGPDSIQVGAGHVSLAVTYKKYWSTQAIQGHVPMLFYPGTGL
;
A
#
# COMPACT_ATOMS: atom_id res chain seq x y z
N MET A 1 -66.98 -6.31 25.33
CA MET A 1 -65.79 -6.82 24.63
C MET A 1 -65.08 -5.66 23.96
N THR A 2 -64.19 -5.03 24.69
CA THR A 2 -63.38 -3.88 24.21
C THR A 2 -62.08 -4.41 23.63
N LYS A 3 -61.89 -4.27 22.30
CA LYS A 3 -60.65 -4.56 21.59
C LYS A 3 -59.58 -3.57 22.07
N LYS A 4 -58.58 -4.05 22.82
CA LYS A 4 -57.33 -3.35 23.06
C LYS A 4 -56.55 -3.24 21.72
N THR A 5 -56.52 -2.07 21.14
CA THR A 5 -55.60 -1.70 20.07
C THR A 5 -54.19 -1.72 20.63
N ALA A 6 -53.31 -2.56 20.04
CA ALA A 6 -51.87 -2.55 20.31
C ALA A 6 -51.28 -1.18 19.94
N PRO A 7 -50.33 -0.66 20.71
CA PRO A 7 -49.71 0.61 20.37
C PRO A 7 -48.93 0.46 19.05
N GLU A 8 -49.25 1.31 18.08
CA GLU A 8 -48.47 1.55 16.87
C GLU A 8 -47.01 1.79 17.27
N GLN A 9 -46.12 0.90 16.86
CA GLN A 9 -44.69 1.15 16.92
C GLN A 9 -44.41 2.38 16.05
N SER A 10 -44.23 3.53 16.69
CA SER A 10 -43.72 4.74 16.03
C SER A 10 -42.39 4.43 15.40
N GLY A 11 -42.37 4.17 14.10
CA GLY A 11 -41.18 3.98 13.29
C GLY A 11 -40.27 5.20 13.50
N LYS A 12 -39.08 4.98 14.06
CA LYS A 12 -38.05 5.99 14.10
C LYS A 12 -37.84 6.51 12.66
N PRO A 13 -37.86 7.83 12.43
CA PRO A 13 -37.73 8.37 11.10
C PRO A 13 -36.42 7.87 10.48
N GLY A 14 -36.53 7.09 9.41
CA GLY A 14 -35.36 6.65 8.63
C GLY A 14 -34.52 7.88 8.25
N LEU A 15 -33.23 7.75 8.29
CA LEU A 15 -32.28 8.82 7.92
C LEU A 15 -32.72 9.44 6.58
N ARG A 16 -32.84 10.77 6.56
CA ARG A 16 -33.20 11.50 5.34
C ARG A 16 -32.16 11.20 4.26
N PRO A 17 -32.52 10.77 3.04
CA PRO A 17 -31.58 10.42 1.95
C PRO A 17 -30.51 11.49 1.70
N LYS A 18 -30.87 12.77 1.89
CA LYS A 18 -29.95 13.91 1.77
C LYS A 18 -28.79 13.88 2.78
N THR A 19 -29.00 13.38 4.01
CA THR A 19 -27.95 13.30 5.03
C THR A 19 -26.91 12.24 4.66
N PHE A 20 -27.34 11.08 4.15
CA PHE A 20 -26.43 10.04 3.70
C PHE A 20 -25.59 10.49 2.51
N GLY A 21 -26.20 11.12 1.48
CA GLY A 21 -25.47 11.63 0.32
C GLY A 21 -24.43 12.70 0.67
N ARG A 22 -24.77 13.65 1.57
CA ARG A 22 -23.82 14.67 2.05
C ARG A 22 -22.63 14.06 2.78
N ALA A 23 -22.89 13.12 3.68
CA ALA A 23 -21.82 12.45 4.42
C ALA A 23 -20.91 11.63 3.50
N THR A 24 -21.49 10.96 2.49
CA THR A 24 -20.74 10.22 1.48
C THR A 24 -19.82 11.15 0.68
N ALA A 25 -20.30 12.32 0.25
CA ALA A 25 -19.49 13.30 -0.46
C ALA A 25 -18.33 13.83 0.40
N LEU A 26 -18.62 14.21 1.66
CA LEU A 26 -17.56 14.64 2.58
C LEU A 26 -16.51 13.55 2.81
N PHE A 27 -16.94 12.29 2.90
CA PHE A 27 -16.03 11.16 3.11
C PHE A 27 -15.19 10.82 1.88
N PHE A 28 -15.71 11.07 0.66
CA PHE A 28 -14.90 11.01 -0.57
C PHE A 28 -13.74 12.01 -0.52
N PHE A 29 -14.04 13.28 -0.20
CA PHE A 29 -13.00 14.31 -0.12
C PHE A 29 -12.05 14.07 1.06
N SER A 30 -12.53 13.60 2.21
CA SER A 30 -11.68 13.20 3.33
C SER A 30 -10.68 12.12 2.93
N GLY A 31 -11.12 11.09 2.19
CA GLY A 31 -10.25 10.06 1.63
C GLY A 31 -9.22 10.62 0.65
N ALA A 32 -9.65 11.55 -0.21
CA ALA A 32 -8.76 12.20 -1.17
C ALA A 32 -7.64 12.98 -0.49
N LEU A 33 -7.98 13.78 0.51
CA LEU A 33 -7.00 14.55 1.27
C LEU A 33 -6.08 13.65 2.11
N GLY A 34 -6.63 12.61 2.74
CA GLY A 34 -5.87 11.66 3.57
C GLY A 34 -4.72 11.01 2.81
N LEU A 35 -4.98 10.52 1.58
CA LEU A 35 -3.95 9.88 0.78
C LEU A 35 -3.03 10.88 0.07
N GLY A 36 -3.54 12.08 -0.21
CA GLY A 36 -2.71 13.20 -0.63
C GLY A 36 -1.65 13.55 0.43
N TYR A 37 -2.03 13.58 1.71
CA TYR A 37 -1.07 13.79 2.80
C TYR A 37 -0.06 12.64 2.91
N GLU A 38 -0.50 11.39 2.81
CA GLU A 38 0.40 10.23 2.86
C GLU A 38 1.52 10.37 1.83
N LEU A 39 1.19 10.74 0.59
CA LEU A 39 2.17 10.98 -0.47
C LEU A 39 3.15 12.10 -0.13
N VAL A 40 2.66 13.24 0.37
CA VAL A 40 3.49 14.37 0.81
C VAL A 40 4.40 13.94 1.96
N TRP A 41 3.86 13.21 2.94
CA TRP A 41 4.65 12.73 4.10
C TRP A 41 5.73 11.74 3.71
N ILE A 42 5.46 10.81 2.78
CA ILE A 42 6.49 9.89 2.25
C ILE A 42 7.63 10.69 1.62
N LYS A 43 7.33 11.69 0.80
CA LYS A 43 8.37 12.49 0.13
C LYS A 43 9.14 13.40 1.09
N LYS A 44 8.47 14.01 2.04
CA LYS A 44 9.11 14.79 3.11
C LYS A 44 9.97 13.91 4.02
N ALA A 45 9.46 12.75 4.42
CA ALA A 45 10.21 11.79 5.22
C ALA A 45 11.50 11.33 4.53
N ALA A 46 11.48 11.15 3.21
CA ALA A 46 12.67 10.78 2.43
C ALA A 46 13.79 11.82 2.54
N LEU A 47 13.48 13.11 2.74
CA LEU A 47 14.49 14.16 2.96
C LEU A 47 15.25 13.98 4.29
N VAL A 48 14.59 13.45 5.31
CA VAL A 48 15.19 13.23 6.64
C VAL A 48 15.92 11.89 6.71
N VAL A 49 15.32 10.85 6.12
CA VAL A 49 15.84 9.48 6.20
C VAL A 49 16.91 9.22 5.14
N GLY A 50 16.86 9.95 4.02
CA GLY A 50 17.81 9.79 2.90
C GLY A 50 17.46 8.64 1.94
N ALA A 51 16.34 7.91 2.16
CA ALA A 51 15.90 6.84 1.29
C ALA A 51 14.37 6.76 1.19
N SER A 52 13.87 6.69 -0.04
CA SER A 52 12.42 6.63 -0.30
C SER A 52 11.76 5.38 0.30
N GLN A 53 12.47 4.25 0.32
CA GLN A 53 11.96 2.96 0.82
C GLN A 53 11.76 2.95 2.33
N ILE A 54 12.75 3.48 3.08
CA ILE A 54 12.66 3.60 4.54
C ILE A 54 11.59 4.63 4.92
N ALA A 55 11.51 5.74 4.17
CA ALA A 55 10.47 6.75 4.35
C ALA A 55 9.07 6.16 4.15
N LEU A 56 8.85 5.39 3.08
CA LEU A 56 7.60 4.69 2.81
C LEU A 56 7.24 3.77 3.98
N SER A 57 8.18 2.94 4.43
CA SER A 57 7.94 1.99 5.54
C SER A 57 7.63 2.70 6.86
N THR A 58 8.34 3.81 7.17
CA THR A 58 8.08 4.61 8.38
C THR A 58 6.68 5.22 8.33
N VAL A 59 6.32 5.84 7.20
CA VAL A 59 5.02 6.50 7.03
C VAL A 59 3.89 5.47 7.07
N LEU A 60 3.99 4.35 6.34
CA LEU A 60 2.97 3.29 6.37
C LEU A 60 2.80 2.70 7.77
N THR A 61 3.90 2.44 8.49
CA THR A 61 3.86 1.94 9.86
C THR A 61 3.08 2.88 10.78
N SER A 62 3.43 4.18 10.75
CA SER A 62 2.78 5.21 11.57
C SER A 62 1.33 5.42 11.17
N PHE A 63 1.07 5.47 9.86
CA PHE A 63 -0.24 5.69 9.26
C PHE A 63 -1.23 4.60 9.66
N PHE A 64 -0.87 3.34 9.46
CA PHE A 64 -1.74 2.22 9.82
C PHE A 64 -1.89 2.06 11.33
N LEU A 65 -0.84 2.30 12.12
CA LEU A 65 -0.98 2.27 13.58
C LEU A 65 -1.92 3.37 14.08
N GLY A 66 -1.78 4.59 13.55
CA GLY A 66 -2.68 5.69 13.87
C GLY A 66 -4.13 5.34 13.56
N ILE A 67 -4.39 4.84 12.34
CA ILE A 67 -5.74 4.40 11.95
C ILE A 67 -6.28 3.31 12.88
N ALA A 68 -5.48 2.31 13.23
CA ALA A 68 -5.89 1.24 14.13
C ALA A 68 -6.27 1.79 15.51
N LEU A 69 -5.41 2.61 16.10
CA LEU A 69 -5.61 3.21 17.43
C LEU A 69 -6.82 4.15 17.46
N GLY A 70 -6.97 5.01 16.43
CA GLY A 70 -8.09 5.94 16.31
C GLY A 70 -9.42 5.23 16.16
N GLY A 71 -9.49 4.22 15.29
CA GLY A 71 -10.67 3.39 15.11
C GLY A 71 -11.05 2.62 16.38
N TYR A 72 -10.07 2.06 17.08
CA TYR A 72 -10.27 1.39 18.37
C TYR A 72 -10.76 2.36 19.44
N PHE A 73 -10.16 3.54 19.54
CA PHE A 73 -10.53 4.56 20.51
C PHE A 73 -11.98 5.03 20.33
N VAL A 74 -12.38 5.36 19.10
CA VAL A 74 -13.77 5.72 18.79
C VAL A 74 -14.70 4.58 19.13
N GLY A 75 -14.37 3.36 18.71
CA GLY A 75 -15.18 2.18 18.97
C GLY A 75 -15.33 1.83 20.45
N SER A 76 -14.37 2.14 21.32
CA SER A 76 -14.34 1.75 22.72
C SER A 76 -14.76 2.87 23.69
N ARG A 77 -14.41 4.13 23.41
CA ARG A 77 -14.54 5.25 24.34
C ARG A 77 -15.59 6.27 23.94
N LEU A 78 -15.70 6.62 22.64
CA LEU A 78 -16.60 7.69 22.20
C LEU A 78 -18.07 7.25 22.04
N ARG A 79 -18.37 5.95 22.05
CA ARG A 79 -19.76 5.44 21.96
C ARG A 79 -20.67 5.83 23.10
N SER A 80 -20.12 6.18 24.26
CA SER A 80 -20.90 6.63 25.43
C SER A 80 -21.12 8.14 25.46
N THR A 81 -20.63 8.89 24.46
CA THR A 81 -20.68 10.34 24.42
C THR A 81 -22.10 10.82 24.08
N ARG A 82 -22.58 11.84 24.79
CA ARG A 82 -23.90 12.48 24.56
C ARG A 82 -23.98 13.29 23.25
N ARG A 83 -22.87 13.50 22.56
CA ARG A 83 -22.82 14.29 21.30
C ARG A 83 -23.10 13.38 20.09
N SER A 84 -23.61 13.99 19.02
CA SER A 84 -23.82 13.29 17.74
C SER A 84 -22.48 12.78 17.18
N PRO A 85 -22.39 11.51 16.71
CA PRO A 85 -21.20 11.00 16.07
C PRO A 85 -20.76 11.81 14.85
N LEU A 86 -21.73 12.35 14.07
CA LEU A 86 -21.44 13.21 12.92
C LEU A 86 -20.86 14.58 13.30
N PHE A 87 -21.20 15.09 14.48
CA PHE A 87 -20.56 16.30 15.00
C PHE A 87 -19.11 16.02 15.42
N ILE A 88 -18.85 14.86 16.05
CA ILE A 88 -17.49 14.45 16.43
C ILE A 88 -16.64 14.20 15.17
N TYR A 89 -17.23 13.65 14.09
CA TYR A 89 -16.59 13.57 12.78
C TYR A 89 -16.09 14.95 12.31
N GLY A 90 -16.92 15.98 12.41
CA GLY A 90 -16.50 17.36 12.10
C GLY A 90 -15.33 17.87 12.96
N ILE A 91 -15.29 17.50 14.26
CA ILE A 91 -14.14 17.82 15.12
C ILE A 91 -12.87 17.10 14.65
N PHE A 92 -12.96 15.83 14.24
CA PHE A 92 -11.81 15.07 13.75
C PHE A 92 -11.25 15.69 12.47
N GLU A 93 -12.12 16.04 11.52
CA GLU A 93 -11.73 16.73 10.29
C GLU A 93 -11.08 18.10 10.59
N LEU A 94 -11.60 18.84 11.59
CA LEU A 94 -11.02 20.10 12.05
C LEU A 94 -9.58 19.89 12.56
N VAL A 95 -9.36 18.89 13.41
CA VAL A 95 -8.02 18.59 13.97
C VAL A 95 -7.06 18.18 12.87
N ILE A 96 -7.49 17.32 11.94
CA ILE A 96 -6.69 16.91 10.78
C ILE A 96 -6.31 18.15 9.95
N GLY A 97 -7.27 19.04 9.67
CA GLY A 97 -7.05 20.26 8.91
C GLY A 97 -6.06 21.22 9.59
N LEU A 98 -6.22 21.47 10.90
CA LEU A 98 -5.29 22.29 11.66
C LEU A 98 -3.88 21.71 11.69
N PHE A 99 -3.77 20.37 11.82
CA PHE A 99 -2.48 19.70 11.76
C PHE A 99 -1.84 19.87 10.38
N ALA A 100 -2.59 19.68 9.30
CA ALA A 100 -2.08 19.83 7.94
C ALA A 100 -1.65 21.27 7.61
N LEU A 101 -2.34 22.28 8.15
CA LEU A 101 -1.91 23.69 8.08
C LEU A 101 -0.61 23.93 8.85
N ALA A 102 -0.48 23.33 10.03
CA ALA A 102 0.72 23.43 10.86
C ALA A 102 1.89 22.56 10.35
N PHE A 103 1.63 21.59 9.46
CA PHE A 103 2.61 20.58 9.05
C PHE A 103 3.92 21.16 8.51
N PRO A 104 3.95 22.22 7.66
CA PRO A 104 5.21 22.80 7.22
C PRO A 104 6.07 23.30 8.39
N PHE A 105 5.47 23.90 9.39
CA PHE A 105 6.15 24.37 10.61
C PHE A 105 6.58 23.19 11.49
N LEU A 106 5.71 22.20 11.70
CA LEU A 106 6.02 21.01 12.48
C LEU A 106 7.16 20.20 11.85
N PHE A 107 7.19 20.14 10.52
CA PHE A 107 8.27 19.48 9.81
C PHE A 107 9.59 20.24 9.93
N PHE A 108 9.58 21.56 9.83
CA PHE A 108 10.74 22.41 10.11
C PHE A 108 11.25 22.17 11.54
N LEU A 109 10.36 22.13 12.53
CA LEU A 109 10.75 21.86 13.92
C LEU A 109 11.36 20.44 14.06
N LEU A 110 10.84 19.46 13.33
CA LEU A 110 11.40 18.11 13.29
C LEU A 110 12.84 18.14 12.74
N GLU A 111 13.09 18.87 11.64
CA GLU A 111 14.42 19.00 11.04
C GLU A 111 15.41 19.65 12.03
N GLN A 112 14.99 20.71 12.75
CA GLN A 112 15.81 21.36 13.78
C GLN A 112 16.11 20.40 14.94
N THR A 113 15.09 19.68 15.42
CA THR A 113 15.23 18.69 16.50
C THR A 113 16.17 17.54 16.09
N TYR A 114 16.02 17.06 14.85
CA TYR A 114 16.91 16.05 14.29
C TYR A 114 18.35 16.55 14.26
N GLY A 115 18.60 17.76 13.76
CA GLY A 115 19.94 18.37 13.72
C GLY A 115 20.55 18.54 15.11
N ALA A 116 19.79 19.01 16.09
CA ALA A 116 20.25 19.20 17.46
C ALA A 116 20.59 17.87 18.17
N LEU A 117 19.81 16.81 17.92
CA LEU A 117 20.03 15.49 18.56
C LEU A 117 20.98 14.59 17.76
N TYR A 118 21.33 14.97 16.54
CA TYR A 118 22.20 14.16 15.67
C TYR A 118 23.52 13.76 16.32
N PRO A 119 24.31 14.69 16.93
CA PRO A 119 25.60 14.32 17.53
C PRO A 119 25.48 13.27 18.64
N VAL A 120 24.43 13.37 19.45
CA VAL A 120 24.16 12.41 20.54
C VAL A 120 23.74 11.06 19.97
N ALA A 121 22.82 11.07 19.00
CA ALA A 121 22.32 9.86 18.37
C ALA A 121 23.39 9.12 17.56
N ALA A 122 24.30 9.86 16.92
CA ALA A 122 25.42 9.28 16.16
C ALA A 122 26.42 8.53 17.04
N GLY A 123 26.57 8.93 18.32
CA GLY A 123 27.42 8.26 19.28
C GLY A 123 26.85 6.95 19.86
N VAL A 124 25.62 6.60 19.52
CA VAL A 124 24.93 5.40 20.06
C VAL A 124 24.59 4.44 18.93
N GLY A 125 24.96 3.17 19.05
CA GLY A 125 24.60 2.15 18.06
C GLY A 125 23.08 2.09 17.85
N GLY A 126 22.64 2.28 16.60
CA GLY A 126 21.20 2.37 16.26
C GLY A 126 20.52 3.69 16.65
N GLY A 127 21.21 4.64 17.26
CA GLY A 127 20.64 5.90 17.74
C GLY A 127 20.09 6.78 16.62
N LEU A 128 20.78 6.90 15.50
CA LEU A 128 20.30 7.64 14.32
C LEU A 128 19.03 7.01 13.73
N PHE A 129 18.95 5.68 13.70
CA PHE A 129 17.75 4.97 13.29
C PHE A 129 16.57 5.31 14.21
N ALA A 130 16.77 5.14 15.53
CA ALA A 130 15.73 5.40 16.51
C ALA A 130 15.24 6.85 16.48
N LEU A 131 16.16 7.81 16.32
CA LEU A 131 15.85 9.23 16.22
C LEU A 131 15.00 9.54 14.97
N ARG A 132 15.45 9.11 13.79
CA ARG A 132 14.74 9.33 12.52
C ARG A 132 13.36 8.70 12.53
N PHE A 133 13.32 7.41 12.87
CA PHE A 133 12.05 6.67 12.97
C PHE A 133 11.13 7.30 13.99
N GLY A 134 11.59 7.57 15.20
CA GLY A 134 10.78 8.10 16.30
C GLY A 134 10.16 9.46 16.00
N LEU A 135 10.94 10.39 15.45
CA LEU A 135 10.44 11.73 15.10
C LEU A 135 9.38 11.68 13.99
N LEU A 136 9.64 10.97 12.91
CA LEU A 136 8.69 10.83 11.79
C LEU A 136 7.46 10.03 12.20
N PHE A 137 7.65 8.95 12.97
CA PHE A 137 6.59 8.12 13.50
C PHE A 137 5.62 8.93 14.36
N ALA A 138 6.12 9.72 15.30
CA ALA A 138 5.31 10.57 16.17
C ALA A 138 4.55 11.64 15.38
N LEU A 139 5.21 12.27 14.40
CA LEU A 139 4.60 13.30 13.56
C LEU A 139 3.41 12.75 12.75
N VAL A 140 3.55 11.59 12.11
CA VAL A 140 2.51 10.99 11.26
C VAL A 140 1.41 10.33 12.09
N LEU A 141 1.74 9.76 13.25
CA LEU A 141 0.80 9.05 14.11
C LEU A 141 -0.36 9.94 14.58
N ILE A 142 -0.08 11.23 14.89
CA ILE A 142 -1.08 12.16 15.43
C ILE A 142 -2.26 12.37 14.46
N PRO A 143 -2.07 12.86 13.23
CA PRO A 143 -3.19 13.09 12.31
C PRO A 143 -3.88 11.79 11.90
N THR A 144 -3.13 10.70 11.73
CA THR A 144 -3.68 9.40 11.30
C THR A 144 -4.54 8.75 12.38
N PHE A 145 -4.28 9.03 13.66
CA PHE A 145 -5.18 8.66 14.76
C PHE A 145 -6.59 9.26 14.56
N PHE A 146 -6.69 10.54 14.23
CA PHE A 146 -7.99 11.17 13.95
C PHE A 146 -8.62 10.62 12.66
N MET A 147 -7.81 10.41 11.59
CA MET A 147 -8.30 9.80 10.35
C MET A 147 -8.91 8.42 10.60
N GLY A 148 -8.30 7.59 11.47
CA GLY A 148 -8.79 6.27 11.81
C GLY A 148 -10.17 6.25 12.49
N GLY A 149 -10.52 7.32 13.16
CA GLY A 149 -11.82 7.48 13.82
C GLY A 149 -12.96 7.93 12.91
N THR A 150 -12.68 8.46 11.72
CA THR A 150 -13.70 9.07 10.83
C THR A 150 -14.74 8.06 10.33
N LEU A 151 -14.32 6.91 9.82
CA LEU A 151 -15.25 5.87 9.33
C LEU A 151 -16.18 5.33 10.43
N PRO A 152 -15.69 4.92 11.61
CA PRO A 152 -16.57 4.49 12.71
C PRO A 152 -17.60 5.56 13.10
N LEU A 153 -17.20 6.84 13.16
CA LEU A 153 -18.12 7.95 13.49
C LEU A 153 -19.22 8.13 12.44
N LEU A 154 -18.86 8.06 11.15
CA LEU A 154 -19.85 8.13 10.08
C LEU A 154 -20.81 6.95 10.12
N LEU A 155 -20.32 5.73 10.34
CA LEU A 155 -21.16 4.54 10.46
C LEU A 155 -22.11 4.66 11.66
N ASP A 156 -21.60 5.13 12.81
CA ASP A 156 -22.41 5.32 14.00
C ASP A 156 -23.48 6.40 13.80
N GLY A 157 -23.21 7.43 13.02
CA GLY A 157 -24.16 8.51 12.73
C GLY A 157 -25.14 8.25 11.60
N LEU A 158 -24.80 7.37 10.65
CA LEU A 158 -25.58 7.17 9.41
C LEU A 158 -26.37 5.86 9.36
N VAL A 159 -26.03 4.87 10.17
CA VAL A 159 -26.64 3.53 10.07
C VAL A 159 -27.52 3.29 11.28
N ALA A 160 -28.80 3.62 11.15
CA ALA A 160 -29.81 3.40 12.18
C ALA A 160 -30.36 1.96 12.20
N GLU A 161 -30.32 1.23 11.06
CA GLU A 161 -30.91 -0.09 10.91
C GLU A 161 -29.86 -1.18 10.72
N ASP A 162 -29.91 -2.24 11.52
CA ASP A 162 -28.97 -3.37 11.49
C ASP A 162 -28.88 -4.08 10.12
N ARG A 163 -29.99 -4.15 9.38
CA ARG A 163 -30.05 -4.86 8.08
C ARG A 163 -29.26 -4.18 6.96
N ALA A 164 -29.03 -2.87 7.05
CA ALA A 164 -28.34 -2.09 6.02
C ALA A 164 -26.84 -1.84 6.34
N ILE A 165 -26.35 -2.26 7.51
CA ILE A 165 -24.99 -1.98 7.97
C ILE A 165 -23.93 -2.46 6.98
N GLY A 166 -24.01 -3.71 6.52
CA GLY A 166 -23.00 -4.30 5.64
C GLY A 166 -22.87 -3.58 4.31
N SER A 167 -24.01 -3.33 3.62
CA SER A 167 -24.00 -2.66 2.31
C SER A 167 -23.58 -1.20 2.40
N ARG A 168 -24.03 -0.46 3.43
CA ARG A 168 -23.65 0.95 3.63
C ARG A 168 -22.20 1.10 4.06
N THR A 169 -21.67 0.19 4.88
CA THR A 169 -20.24 0.18 5.23
C THR A 169 -19.38 -0.05 4.00
N SER A 170 -19.70 -1.07 3.20
CA SER A 170 -18.95 -1.35 1.96
C SER A 170 -19.03 -0.19 0.96
N PHE A 171 -20.21 0.44 0.85
CA PHE A 171 -20.37 1.60 -0.04
C PHE A 171 -19.55 2.80 0.41
N LEU A 172 -19.63 3.19 1.70
CA LEU A 172 -18.85 4.30 2.25
C LEU A 172 -17.35 4.04 2.14
N TYR A 173 -16.93 2.83 2.46
CA TYR A 173 -15.52 2.44 2.33
C TYR A 173 -15.04 2.49 0.88
N GLY A 174 -15.85 1.98 -0.06
CA GLY A 174 -15.54 2.06 -1.50
C GLY A 174 -15.45 3.50 -2.01
N VAL A 175 -16.35 4.38 -1.60
CA VAL A 175 -16.31 5.81 -1.96
C VAL A 175 -15.07 6.49 -1.38
N ASN A 176 -14.69 6.18 -0.16
CA ASN A 176 -13.45 6.70 0.45
C ASN A 176 -12.21 6.25 -0.31
N ILE A 177 -12.13 4.98 -0.73
CA ILE A 177 -11.01 4.48 -1.56
C ILE A 177 -10.97 5.19 -2.91
N LEU A 178 -12.12 5.38 -3.56
CA LEU A 178 -12.17 6.14 -4.83
C LEU A 178 -11.70 7.59 -4.62
N GLY A 179 -12.10 8.21 -3.51
CA GLY A 179 -11.57 9.51 -3.09
C GLY A 179 -10.05 9.46 -2.94
N ALA A 180 -9.54 8.47 -2.21
CA ALA A 180 -8.12 8.27 -1.96
C ALA A 180 -7.31 8.12 -3.26
N VAL A 181 -7.80 7.32 -4.22
CA VAL A 181 -7.18 7.19 -5.55
C VAL A 181 -7.17 8.51 -6.31
N ALA A 182 -8.30 9.20 -6.38
CA ALA A 182 -8.38 10.51 -7.00
C ALA A 182 -7.43 11.52 -6.33
N GLY A 183 -7.39 11.51 -5.00
CA GLY A 183 -6.55 12.40 -4.20
C GLY A 183 -5.07 12.18 -4.43
N VAL A 184 -4.58 10.94 -4.42
CA VAL A 184 -3.15 10.66 -4.64
C VAL A 184 -2.70 11.06 -6.03
N LEU A 185 -3.52 10.80 -7.06
CA LEU A 185 -3.23 11.22 -8.43
C LEU A 185 -3.28 12.74 -8.58
N CYS A 186 -4.34 13.40 -8.07
CA CYS A 186 -4.42 14.86 -8.09
C CYS A 186 -3.26 15.51 -7.34
N THR A 187 -2.85 14.95 -6.21
CA THR A 187 -1.72 15.46 -5.43
C THR A 187 -0.42 15.35 -6.21
N ALA A 188 -0.14 14.20 -6.83
CA ALA A 188 1.10 14.00 -7.58
C ALA A 188 1.17 14.85 -8.86
N TYR A 189 0.10 14.86 -9.65
CA TYR A 189 0.12 15.44 -11.00
C TYR A 189 -0.26 16.92 -11.06
N PHE A 190 -0.97 17.44 -10.05
CA PHE A 190 -1.44 18.83 -10.05
C PHE A 190 -0.99 19.61 -8.81
N ALA A 191 -1.26 19.11 -7.60
CA ALA A 191 -1.05 19.91 -6.41
C ALA A 191 0.44 20.12 -6.09
N ILE A 192 1.25 19.07 -6.08
CA ILE A 192 2.70 19.18 -5.82
C ILE A 192 3.42 20.00 -6.90
N PRO A 193 3.20 19.80 -8.22
CA PRO A 193 3.82 20.64 -9.24
C PRO A 193 3.43 22.11 -9.14
N ALA A 194 2.17 22.43 -8.80
CA ALA A 194 1.68 23.79 -8.76
C ALA A 194 2.01 24.52 -7.45
N LEU A 195 1.95 23.83 -6.31
CA LEU A 195 2.01 24.45 -4.96
C LEU A 195 3.25 24.02 -4.16
N GLY A 196 4.01 23.04 -4.65
CA GLY A 196 5.05 22.37 -3.88
C GLY A 196 4.47 21.54 -2.73
N MET A 197 5.32 20.81 -2.00
CA MET A 197 4.89 19.93 -0.92
C MET A 197 4.25 20.69 0.25
N ASN A 198 4.81 21.83 0.63
CA ASN A 198 4.27 22.66 1.72
C ASN A 198 2.92 23.28 1.34
N GLY A 199 2.83 23.87 0.15
CA GLY A 199 1.58 24.45 -0.36
C GLY A 199 0.47 23.41 -0.51
N THR A 200 0.82 22.20 -0.96
CA THR A 200 -0.12 21.07 -1.04
C THR A 200 -0.66 20.68 0.33
N SER A 201 0.19 20.62 1.36
CA SER A 201 -0.26 20.36 2.73
C SER A 201 -1.22 21.44 3.24
N VAL A 202 -0.90 22.71 3.00
CA VAL A 202 -1.75 23.86 3.39
C VAL A 202 -3.08 23.82 2.65
N ALA A 203 -3.08 23.61 1.33
CA ALA A 203 -4.30 23.50 0.54
C ALA A 203 -5.19 22.33 1.01
N GLY A 204 -4.58 21.18 1.32
CA GLY A 204 -5.28 20.05 1.93
C GLY A 204 -5.88 20.41 3.29
N GLY A 205 -5.12 21.12 4.15
CA GLY A 205 -5.60 21.61 5.44
C GLY A 205 -6.84 22.50 5.32
N ILE A 206 -6.83 23.44 4.38
CA ILE A 206 -8.02 24.25 4.04
C ILE A 206 -9.18 23.34 3.61
N GLY A 207 -8.92 22.33 2.79
CA GLY A 207 -9.91 21.32 2.38
C GLY A 207 -10.58 20.63 3.57
N ASN A 208 -9.78 20.16 4.55
CA ASN A 208 -10.33 19.54 5.77
C ASN A 208 -11.11 20.54 6.64
N LEU A 209 -10.69 21.81 6.73
CA LEU A 209 -11.47 22.85 7.42
C LEU A 209 -12.83 23.07 6.74
N LEU A 210 -12.89 23.05 5.40
CA LEU A 210 -14.15 23.13 4.66
C LEU A 210 -15.03 21.91 4.91
N ILE A 211 -14.46 20.70 4.96
CA ILE A 211 -15.18 19.46 5.32
C ILE A 211 -15.74 19.58 6.75
N ALA A 212 -14.93 20.04 7.71
CA ALA A 212 -15.34 20.25 9.10
C ALA A 212 -16.49 21.27 9.21
N GLY A 213 -16.36 22.41 8.54
CA GLY A 213 -17.40 23.44 8.47
C GLY A 213 -18.70 22.91 7.88
N ALA A 214 -18.61 22.18 6.76
CA ALA A 214 -19.77 21.53 6.14
C ALA A 214 -20.40 20.48 7.06
N ALA A 215 -19.58 19.68 7.76
CA ALA A 215 -20.07 18.71 8.73
C ALA A 215 -20.83 19.38 9.88
N PHE A 216 -20.32 20.48 10.45
CA PHE A 216 -21.00 21.24 11.49
C PHE A 216 -22.31 21.85 11.01
N LEU A 217 -22.35 22.36 9.77
CA LEU A 217 -23.56 22.95 9.20
C LEU A 217 -24.62 21.87 8.88
N PHE A 218 -24.21 20.77 8.23
CA PHE A 218 -25.16 19.74 7.76
C PHE A 218 -25.69 18.84 8.88
N PHE A 219 -24.88 18.63 9.93
CA PHE A 219 -25.18 17.64 10.97
C PHE A 219 -25.49 18.26 12.33
N ARG A 220 -25.70 19.56 12.40
CA ARG A 220 -26.00 20.30 13.64
C ARG A 220 -27.16 19.71 14.44
N GLN A 221 -28.17 19.18 13.76
CA GLN A 221 -29.40 18.64 14.38
C GLN A 221 -29.41 17.10 14.46
N SER A 222 -28.27 16.43 14.20
CA SER A 222 -28.23 14.98 14.26
C SER A 222 -28.32 14.51 15.72
N ALA A 223 -29.26 13.60 15.98
CA ALA A 223 -29.45 13.05 17.32
C ALA A 223 -28.30 12.12 17.73
N PRO A 224 -27.98 12.02 19.03
CA PRO A 224 -27.08 10.99 19.54
C PRO A 224 -27.62 9.59 19.22
N THR A 225 -26.79 8.75 18.62
CA THR A 225 -27.20 7.38 18.31
C THR A 225 -26.56 6.43 19.32
N HIS A 226 -27.34 5.90 20.25
CA HIS A 226 -26.86 4.88 21.18
C HIS A 226 -27.04 3.49 20.56
N ALA A 227 -26.02 2.97 19.91
CA ALA A 227 -25.99 1.57 19.51
C ALA A 227 -25.56 0.70 20.70
N ILE A 228 -26.47 -0.07 21.26
CA ILE A 228 -26.15 -1.13 22.22
C ILE A 228 -25.39 -2.22 21.46
N VAL A 229 -24.09 -2.25 21.61
CA VAL A 229 -23.25 -3.30 21.00
C VAL A 229 -23.03 -4.39 22.03
N GLY A 230 -23.66 -5.54 21.82
CA GLY A 230 -23.42 -6.73 22.61
C GLY A 230 -21.94 -7.14 22.57
N LYS A 231 -21.40 -7.65 23.70
CA LYS A 231 -20.05 -8.23 23.75
C LYS A 231 -20.04 -9.52 22.92
N VAL A 232 -19.45 -9.49 21.73
CA VAL A 232 -19.24 -10.69 20.92
C VAL A 232 -17.88 -11.30 21.28
N ARG A 233 -17.88 -12.57 21.66
CA ARG A 233 -16.63 -13.33 21.83
C ARG A 233 -16.19 -13.86 20.48
N LEU A 234 -15.09 -13.32 19.94
CA LEU A 234 -14.42 -13.84 18.76
C LEU A 234 -13.35 -14.85 19.20
N GLY A 235 -13.37 -16.05 18.61
CA GLY A 235 -12.27 -16.99 18.76
C GLY A 235 -10.97 -16.38 18.24
N TRP A 236 -9.83 -16.75 18.83
CA TRP A 236 -8.49 -16.21 18.52
C TRP A 236 -8.10 -16.31 17.04
N PHE A 237 -8.62 -17.30 16.32
CA PHE A 237 -8.34 -17.53 14.90
C PHE A 237 -8.66 -16.31 14.03
N PHE A 238 -9.83 -15.69 14.21
CA PHE A 238 -10.26 -14.57 13.37
C PHE A 238 -9.38 -13.32 13.52
N PRO A 239 -9.06 -12.86 14.74
CA PRO A 239 -8.09 -11.79 14.95
C PRO A 239 -6.71 -12.10 14.36
N ALA A 240 -6.20 -13.31 14.56
CA ALA A 240 -4.89 -13.73 14.04
C ALA A 240 -4.87 -13.77 12.50
N ALA A 241 -5.93 -14.31 11.87
CA ALA A 241 -6.05 -14.33 10.42
C ALA A 241 -6.18 -12.92 9.82
N ALA A 242 -6.93 -12.03 10.47
CA ALA A 242 -7.03 -10.63 10.05
C ALA A 242 -5.69 -9.91 10.18
N PHE A 243 -4.98 -10.11 11.27
CA PHE A 243 -3.65 -9.55 11.50
C PHE A 243 -2.66 -10.02 10.43
N LEU A 244 -2.57 -11.33 10.18
CA LEU A 244 -1.68 -11.90 9.17
C LEU A 244 -2.05 -11.41 7.75
N SER A 245 -3.34 -11.30 7.44
CA SER A 245 -3.81 -10.76 6.15
C SER A 245 -3.33 -9.32 5.92
N GLY A 246 -3.45 -8.45 6.94
CA GLY A 246 -2.97 -7.07 6.86
C GLY A 246 -1.45 -6.98 6.77
N LEU A 247 -0.75 -7.79 7.58
CA LEU A 247 0.72 -7.84 7.60
C LEU A 247 1.27 -8.19 6.21
N VAL A 248 0.78 -9.29 5.63
CA VAL A 248 1.24 -9.76 4.32
C VAL A 248 0.91 -8.75 3.23
N ALA A 249 -0.29 -8.16 3.24
CA ALA A 249 -0.69 -7.21 2.21
C ALA A 249 0.23 -5.98 2.18
N ILE A 250 0.46 -5.31 3.30
CA ILE A 250 1.32 -4.11 3.31
C ILE A 250 2.80 -4.45 3.16
N ALA A 251 3.25 -5.60 3.66
CA ALA A 251 4.61 -6.06 3.40
C ALA A 251 4.88 -6.28 1.89
N TYR A 252 3.92 -6.84 1.16
CA TYR A 252 3.98 -6.93 -0.30
C TYR A 252 4.02 -5.55 -0.98
N GLN A 253 3.23 -4.57 -0.50
CA GLN A 253 3.25 -3.21 -1.04
C GLN A 253 4.64 -2.60 -0.96
N VAL A 254 5.32 -2.76 0.19
CA VAL A 254 6.70 -2.29 0.40
C VAL A 254 7.68 -3.05 -0.49
N ALA A 255 7.56 -4.38 -0.58
CA ALA A 255 8.43 -5.21 -1.42
C ALA A 255 8.28 -4.87 -2.91
N TRP A 256 7.05 -4.68 -3.42
CA TRP A 256 6.82 -4.25 -4.80
C TRP A 256 7.31 -2.83 -5.07
N SER A 257 7.16 -1.90 -4.12
CA SER A 257 7.77 -0.58 -4.25
C SER A 257 9.29 -0.69 -4.42
N ARG A 258 9.94 -1.60 -3.68
CA ARG A 258 11.36 -1.89 -3.84
C ARG A 258 11.68 -2.52 -5.19
N TYR A 259 10.90 -3.52 -5.61
CA TYR A 259 11.08 -4.16 -6.92
C TYR A 259 11.04 -3.15 -8.07
N PHE A 260 9.99 -2.36 -8.12
CA PHE A 260 9.84 -1.36 -9.19
C PHE A 260 10.89 -0.23 -9.11
N SER A 261 11.44 0.06 -7.94
CA SER A 261 12.53 1.06 -7.81
C SER A 261 13.85 0.61 -8.43
N LEU A 262 13.98 -0.66 -8.84
CA LEU A 262 15.17 -1.15 -9.53
C LEU A 262 15.25 -0.64 -10.97
N PHE A 263 14.13 -0.34 -11.60
CA PHE A 263 14.06 0.06 -13.01
C PHE A 263 13.18 1.30 -13.29
N HIS A 264 12.51 1.83 -12.29
CA HIS A 264 11.80 3.10 -12.37
C HIS A 264 12.38 4.12 -11.38
N THR A 265 12.37 5.39 -11.77
CA THR A 265 12.72 6.47 -10.84
C THR A 265 11.75 6.49 -9.66
N THR A 266 12.25 6.68 -8.45
CA THR A 266 11.44 6.85 -7.24
C THR A 266 10.75 8.23 -7.19
N SER A 267 10.18 8.66 -8.31
CA SER A 267 9.49 9.94 -8.45
C SER A 267 8.19 9.96 -7.64
N VAL A 268 7.66 11.16 -7.46
CA VAL A 268 6.34 11.35 -6.83
C VAL A 268 5.23 10.72 -7.67
N TYR A 269 5.34 10.81 -8.97
CA TYR A 269 4.39 10.28 -9.93
C TYR A 269 4.30 8.76 -9.90
N PHE A 270 5.48 8.12 -9.92
CA PHE A 270 5.56 6.67 -9.82
C PHE A 270 4.98 6.14 -8.51
N THR A 271 5.32 6.78 -7.38
CA THR A 271 4.76 6.41 -6.07
C THR A 271 3.23 6.54 -6.05
N ALA A 272 2.70 7.60 -6.67
CA ALA A 272 1.25 7.81 -6.77
C ALA A 272 0.56 6.75 -7.64
N MET A 273 1.15 6.38 -8.79
CA MET A 273 0.61 5.31 -9.64
C MET A 273 0.57 3.98 -8.89
N LEU A 274 1.65 3.61 -8.20
CA LEU A 274 1.72 2.38 -7.42
C LEU A 274 0.63 2.33 -6.34
N LEU A 275 0.46 3.42 -5.58
CA LEU A 275 -0.58 3.52 -4.56
C LEU A 275 -1.98 3.45 -5.18
N ALA A 276 -2.22 4.14 -6.30
CA ALA A 276 -3.51 4.15 -6.97
C ALA A 276 -3.89 2.75 -7.48
N VAL A 277 -2.99 2.05 -8.18
CA VAL A 277 -3.22 0.68 -8.67
C VAL A 277 -3.45 -0.28 -7.50
N TYR A 278 -2.65 -0.15 -6.44
CA TYR A 278 -2.77 -0.98 -5.25
C TYR A 278 -4.16 -0.85 -4.61
N LEU A 279 -4.63 0.36 -4.39
CA LEU A 279 -5.94 0.63 -3.79
C LEU A 279 -7.10 0.21 -4.69
N LEU A 280 -7.01 0.49 -6.00
CA LEU A 280 -8.03 0.06 -6.96
C LEU A 280 -8.14 -1.46 -6.98
N ALA A 281 -7.02 -2.18 -6.95
CA ALA A 281 -7.00 -3.63 -6.92
C ALA A 281 -7.62 -4.19 -5.64
N LEU A 282 -7.27 -3.64 -4.46
CA LEU A 282 -7.90 -4.02 -3.18
C LEU A 282 -9.41 -3.81 -3.22
N ALA A 283 -9.86 -2.67 -3.74
CA ALA A 283 -11.27 -2.35 -3.87
C ALA A 283 -11.98 -3.32 -4.84
N ALA A 284 -11.38 -3.57 -6.01
CA ALA A 284 -11.93 -4.48 -7.00
C ALA A 284 -12.10 -5.90 -6.45
N GLY A 285 -11.10 -6.42 -5.74
CA GLY A 285 -11.16 -7.73 -5.09
C GLY A 285 -12.27 -7.81 -4.03
N SER A 286 -12.36 -6.79 -3.19
CA SER A 286 -13.40 -6.69 -2.16
C SER A 286 -14.81 -6.65 -2.77
N LEU A 287 -15.02 -5.91 -3.86
CA LEU A 287 -16.30 -5.78 -4.55
C LEU A 287 -16.68 -7.07 -5.32
N ALA A 288 -15.71 -7.64 -6.05
CA ALA A 288 -15.92 -8.87 -6.83
C ALA A 288 -16.27 -10.09 -5.97
N LEU A 289 -15.93 -10.05 -4.68
CA LEU A 289 -16.21 -11.13 -3.74
C LEU A 289 -17.69 -11.25 -3.37
N SER A 290 -18.43 -10.16 -3.35
CA SER A 290 -19.84 -10.14 -2.87
C SER A 290 -20.75 -11.18 -3.54
N PRO A 291 -20.80 -11.33 -4.88
CA PRO A 291 -21.59 -12.37 -5.54
C PRO A 291 -21.06 -13.78 -5.24
N VAL A 292 -19.74 -13.95 -5.10
CA VAL A 292 -19.13 -15.25 -4.83
C VAL A 292 -19.53 -15.79 -3.45
N LEU A 293 -19.57 -14.94 -2.43
CA LEU A 293 -20.01 -15.32 -1.08
C LEU A 293 -21.49 -15.69 -1.01
N ARG A 294 -22.33 -15.14 -1.91
CA ARG A 294 -23.75 -15.48 -1.96
C ARG A 294 -24.02 -16.88 -2.52
N THR A 295 -23.13 -17.40 -3.37
CA THR A 295 -23.36 -18.63 -4.16
C THR A 295 -22.52 -19.83 -3.73
N ARG A 296 -21.45 -19.64 -2.93
CA ARG A 296 -20.42 -20.65 -2.70
C ARG A 296 -20.18 -20.99 -1.22
N GLY A 297 -21.14 -21.51 -0.50
CA GLY A 297 -20.89 -22.21 0.78
C GLY A 297 -20.02 -21.48 1.81
N SER A 298 -19.03 -22.16 2.41
CA SER A 298 -18.21 -21.61 3.50
C SER A 298 -17.30 -20.44 3.09
N PRO A 299 -17.44 -19.24 3.68
CA PRO A 299 -16.57 -18.10 3.38
C PRO A 299 -15.09 -18.40 3.61
N LEU A 300 -14.74 -19.14 4.67
CA LEU A 300 -13.35 -19.49 4.97
C LEU A 300 -12.74 -20.41 3.91
N LYS A 301 -13.52 -21.27 3.27
CA LYS A 301 -13.07 -22.12 2.18
C LYS A 301 -12.74 -21.29 0.93
N VAL A 302 -13.60 -20.31 0.63
CA VAL A 302 -13.36 -19.36 -0.47
C VAL A 302 -12.09 -18.56 -0.20
N LEU A 303 -11.94 -18.02 1.02
CA LEU A 303 -10.75 -17.28 1.40
C LEU A 303 -9.49 -18.12 1.28
N GLY A 304 -9.50 -19.36 1.79
CA GLY A 304 -8.37 -20.27 1.70
C GLY A 304 -7.94 -20.51 0.25
N GLY A 305 -8.89 -20.72 -0.66
CA GLY A 305 -8.60 -20.83 -2.08
C GLY A 305 -7.99 -19.57 -2.69
N LEU A 306 -8.61 -18.40 -2.45
CA LEU A 306 -8.13 -17.13 -3.02
C LEU A 306 -6.75 -16.73 -2.48
N GLN A 307 -6.53 -16.86 -1.16
CA GLN A 307 -5.22 -16.57 -0.56
C GLN A 307 -4.14 -17.56 -1.01
N GLY A 308 -4.51 -18.80 -1.32
CA GLY A 308 -3.61 -19.78 -1.90
C GLY A 308 -3.11 -19.42 -3.31
N LEU A 309 -3.89 -18.65 -4.09
CA LEU A 309 -3.47 -18.18 -5.41
C LEU A 309 -2.57 -16.92 -5.36
N VAL A 310 -2.57 -16.19 -4.25
CA VAL A 310 -1.78 -14.95 -4.13
C VAL A 310 -0.31 -15.17 -4.51
N PRO A 311 0.43 -16.14 -3.92
CA PRO A 311 1.85 -16.27 -4.23
C PRO A 311 2.10 -16.69 -5.68
N PHE A 312 1.21 -17.48 -6.29
CA PHE A 312 1.33 -17.83 -7.71
C PHE A 312 1.37 -16.56 -8.56
N PHE A 313 0.37 -15.70 -8.45
CA PHE A 313 0.33 -14.47 -9.27
C PHE A 313 1.37 -13.44 -8.83
N ALA A 314 1.61 -13.29 -7.52
CA ALA A 314 2.56 -12.30 -7.00
C ALA A 314 4.00 -12.56 -7.46
N LEU A 315 4.39 -13.82 -7.62
CA LEU A 315 5.74 -14.22 -7.97
C LEU A 315 5.90 -14.46 -9.48
N THR A 316 4.93 -15.16 -10.11
CA THR A 316 5.04 -15.53 -11.54
C THR A 316 4.81 -14.34 -12.47
N MET A 317 3.93 -13.37 -12.12
CA MET A 317 3.69 -12.20 -12.96
C MET A 317 4.93 -11.31 -13.08
N ILE A 318 5.67 -11.14 -11.99
CA ILE A 318 6.94 -10.43 -11.99
C ILE A 318 7.93 -11.11 -12.96
N TYR A 319 8.04 -12.43 -12.85
CA TYR A 319 8.97 -13.19 -13.67
C TYR A 319 8.57 -13.23 -15.15
N TRP A 320 7.28 -13.43 -15.41
CA TRP A 320 6.74 -13.45 -16.76
C TRP A 320 6.92 -12.11 -17.48
N TRP A 321 6.68 -11.00 -16.77
CA TRP A 321 6.90 -9.67 -17.32
C TRP A 321 8.35 -9.48 -17.76
N ARG A 322 9.30 -9.86 -16.91
CA ARG A 322 10.74 -9.75 -17.22
C ARG A 322 11.14 -10.58 -18.43
N SER A 323 10.63 -11.80 -18.54
CA SER A 323 10.87 -12.65 -19.71
C SER A 323 10.29 -12.04 -20.99
N ALA A 324 9.10 -11.45 -20.91
CA ALA A 324 8.47 -10.78 -22.06
C ALA A 324 9.25 -9.52 -22.47
N GLU A 325 9.66 -8.68 -21.52
CA GLU A 325 10.46 -7.49 -21.74
C GLU A 325 11.80 -7.82 -22.38
N HIS A 326 12.50 -8.82 -21.89
CA HIS A 326 13.73 -9.32 -22.49
C HIS A 326 13.52 -9.77 -23.95
N SER A 327 12.43 -10.49 -24.23
CA SER A 327 12.11 -10.94 -25.59
C SER A 327 11.82 -9.75 -26.55
N VAL A 328 11.19 -8.69 -26.06
CA VAL A 328 10.91 -7.48 -26.84
C VAL A 328 12.19 -6.66 -27.05
N ALA A 329 13.02 -6.52 -26.03
CA ALA A 329 14.30 -5.81 -26.11
C ALA A 329 15.24 -6.44 -27.15
N LEU A 330 15.26 -7.78 -27.24
CA LEU A 330 16.05 -8.50 -28.24
C LEU A 330 15.59 -8.30 -29.69
N GLN A 331 14.29 -7.94 -29.91
CA GLN A 331 13.76 -7.71 -31.26
C GLN A 331 14.21 -6.38 -31.87
N GLY A 332 14.58 -5.38 -31.02
CA GLY A 332 15.07 -4.08 -31.46
C GLY A 332 14.12 -3.29 -32.38
N LYS A 333 14.39 -2.02 -32.57
CA LYS A 333 13.70 -1.17 -33.56
C LYS A 333 14.49 -1.15 -34.86
N ARG A 334 13.85 -1.49 -35.97
CA ARG A 334 14.46 -1.33 -37.29
C ARG A 334 14.47 0.14 -37.64
N ILE A 335 15.66 0.71 -37.79
CA ILE A 335 15.88 2.09 -38.22
C ILE A 335 16.49 2.02 -39.62
N THR A 336 15.85 2.68 -40.60
CA THR A 336 16.43 2.86 -41.92
C THR A 336 17.35 4.06 -41.87
N LEU A 337 18.61 3.85 -42.13
CA LEU A 337 19.61 4.91 -42.20
C LEU A 337 19.48 5.72 -43.50
N PRO A 338 20.04 6.94 -43.58
CA PRO A 338 19.96 7.77 -44.80
C PRO A 338 20.56 7.13 -46.03
N ASP A 339 21.41 6.13 -45.89
CA ASP A 339 22.01 5.34 -46.97
C ASP A 339 21.10 4.19 -47.46
N GLY A 340 19.89 4.07 -46.88
CA GLY A 340 18.93 3.02 -47.21
C GLY A 340 19.19 1.67 -46.51
N SER A 341 20.25 1.54 -45.71
CA SER A 341 20.50 0.34 -44.92
C SER A 341 19.57 0.26 -43.72
N VAL A 342 19.16 -0.96 -43.35
CA VAL A 342 18.29 -1.19 -42.20
C VAL A 342 19.15 -1.72 -41.05
N GLN A 343 19.29 -0.92 -40.02
CA GLN A 343 19.96 -1.34 -38.80
C GLN A 343 18.92 -1.69 -37.72
N VAL A 344 19.05 -2.85 -37.10
CA VAL A 344 18.26 -3.20 -35.92
C VAL A 344 18.98 -2.62 -34.72
N VAL A 345 18.43 -1.51 -34.22
CA VAL A 345 18.94 -0.86 -33.01
C VAL A 345 18.15 -1.42 -31.84
N PRO A 346 18.82 -2.04 -30.83
CA PRO A 346 18.13 -2.46 -29.61
C PRO A 346 17.37 -1.28 -29.02
N LEU A 347 16.14 -1.52 -28.53
CA LEU A 347 15.31 -0.47 -27.94
C LEU A 347 16.00 0.22 -26.76
N GLU A 348 16.96 -0.46 -26.13
CA GLU A 348 17.79 0.02 -25.04
C GLU A 348 18.77 1.15 -25.44
N THR A 349 19.15 1.24 -26.72
CA THR A 349 20.07 2.28 -27.20
C THR A 349 19.37 3.56 -27.64
N LEU A 350 18.05 3.55 -27.69
CA LEU A 350 17.27 4.76 -27.86
C LEU A 350 17.25 5.46 -26.49
N GLU A 351 18.19 6.39 -26.28
CA GLU A 351 18.19 7.30 -25.12
C GLU A 351 16.82 7.99 -25.07
N ILE A 352 15.91 7.40 -24.32
CA ILE A 352 14.73 8.10 -23.87
C ILE A 352 15.25 8.97 -22.74
N ASP A 353 15.36 10.26 -23.00
CA ASP A 353 15.77 11.28 -22.06
C ASP A 353 14.69 11.39 -20.96
N HIS A 354 14.68 10.41 -20.02
CA HIS A 354 13.63 10.19 -19.02
C HIS A 354 13.59 11.24 -17.91
N LEU A 355 14.53 12.20 -17.92
CA LEU A 355 14.83 13.01 -16.75
C LEU A 355 14.47 14.50 -16.89
N ASN A 356 13.91 14.93 -18.03
CA ASN A 356 13.54 16.32 -18.17
C ASN A 356 12.10 16.57 -17.70
N PRO A 357 11.88 17.24 -16.54
CA PRO A 357 10.55 17.55 -16.03
C PRO A 357 9.66 18.34 -17.01
N SER A 358 10.27 19.04 -17.96
CA SER A 358 9.59 19.81 -19.00
C SER A 358 8.77 18.93 -19.96
N TYR A 359 9.01 17.62 -19.99
CA TYR A 359 8.24 16.67 -20.82
C TYR A 359 6.98 16.13 -20.17
N MET A 360 6.69 16.54 -18.96
CA MET A 360 5.51 16.13 -18.18
C MET A 360 4.21 16.83 -18.61
N MET A 361 4.18 17.49 -19.74
CA MET A 361 2.90 17.98 -20.28
C MET A 361 2.09 16.83 -20.87
N PHE A 362 0.89 16.64 -20.35
CA PHE A 362 -0.12 15.61 -20.65
C PHE A 362 -0.45 15.38 -22.15
N TRP A 363 0.15 16.13 -23.05
CA TRP A 363 -0.21 16.20 -24.46
C TRP A 363 0.97 15.93 -25.42
N SER A 364 2.08 15.39 -24.94
CA SER A 364 3.18 15.03 -25.82
C SER A 364 3.12 13.54 -26.21
N GLU A 365 3.61 13.19 -27.38
CA GLU A 365 3.77 11.79 -27.85
C GLU A 365 4.56 10.91 -26.87
N LYS A 366 5.31 11.51 -25.94
CA LYS A 366 6.05 10.84 -24.87
C LYS A 366 5.21 10.53 -23.61
N ALA A 367 3.98 11.05 -23.49
CA ALA A 367 3.09 10.76 -22.35
C ALA A 367 2.80 9.25 -22.23
N ASP A 368 2.73 8.55 -23.37
CA ASP A 368 2.51 7.11 -23.40
C ASP A 368 3.63 6.34 -22.70
N ALA A 369 4.89 6.70 -22.95
CA ALA A 369 6.04 6.03 -22.34
C ALA A 369 6.22 6.38 -20.84
N ILE A 370 5.89 7.62 -20.45
CA ILE A 370 6.12 8.10 -19.08
C ILE A 370 4.97 7.73 -18.13
N PHE A 371 3.74 7.70 -18.62
CA PHE A 371 2.56 7.49 -17.81
C PHE A 371 1.92 6.12 -18.04
N PHE A 372 1.55 5.81 -19.28
CA PHE A 372 0.74 4.61 -19.55
C PHE A 372 1.55 3.32 -19.47
N ALA A 373 2.79 3.30 -19.93
CA ALA A 373 3.62 2.11 -19.87
C ALA A 373 3.96 1.70 -18.41
N PRO A 374 4.45 2.58 -17.52
CA PRO A 374 4.63 2.24 -16.11
C PRO A 374 3.33 1.86 -15.40
N LEU A 375 2.23 2.59 -15.68
CA LEU A 375 0.92 2.28 -15.10
C LEU A 375 0.45 0.88 -15.52
N PHE A 376 0.57 0.54 -16.79
CA PHE A 376 0.20 -0.77 -17.32
C PHE A 376 1.06 -1.89 -16.73
N GLN A 377 2.37 -1.68 -16.64
CA GLN A 377 3.32 -2.61 -16.04
C GLN A 377 3.01 -2.88 -14.56
N ILE A 378 2.80 -1.81 -13.78
CA ILE A 378 2.41 -1.93 -12.38
C ILE A 378 1.10 -2.72 -12.27
N ALA A 379 0.09 -2.33 -13.07
CA ALA A 379 -1.20 -3.00 -13.05
C ALA A 379 -1.09 -4.48 -13.40
N LEU A 380 -0.34 -4.83 -14.44
CA LEU A 380 -0.15 -6.22 -14.86
C LEU A 380 0.50 -7.07 -13.76
N CYS A 381 1.52 -6.53 -13.10
CA CYS A 381 2.27 -7.27 -12.10
C CYS A 381 1.50 -7.43 -10.78
N ILE A 382 0.79 -6.39 -10.32
CA ILE A 382 0.26 -6.39 -8.94
C ILE A 382 -1.27 -6.42 -8.85
N PHE A 383 -2.02 -6.10 -9.91
CA PHE A 383 -3.48 -5.96 -9.79
C PHE A 383 -4.17 -7.25 -9.34
N ILE A 384 -3.84 -8.39 -9.96
CA ILE A 384 -4.46 -9.68 -9.62
C ILE A 384 -4.12 -10.12 -8.20
N PRO A 385 -2.83 -10.23 -7.79
CA PRO A 385 -2.51 -10.67 -6.43
C PRO A 385 -3.06 -9.71 -5.35
N VAL A 386 -3.05 -8.40 -5.59
CA VAL A 386 -3.62 -7.42 -4.65
C VAL A 386 -5.14 -7.53 -4.58
N ALA A 387 -5.83 -7.74 -5.71
CA ALA A 387 -7.27 -7.98 -5.71
C ALA A 387 -7.63 -9.24 -4.90
N LEU A 388 -6.85 -10.32 -5.03
CA LEU A 388 -7.02 -11.53 -4.21
C LEU A 388 -6.82 -11.23 -2.71
N MET A 389 -5.80 -10.43 -2.34
CA MET A 389 -5.60 -10.00 -0.95
C MET A 389 -6.75 -9.14 -0.44
N GLY A 390 -7.33 -8.27 -1.29
CA GLY A 390 -8.48 -7.42 -0.97
C GLY A 390 -9.72 -8.20 -0.53
N THR A 391 -9.81 -9.49 -0.87
CA THR A 391 -10.90 -10.37 -0.41
C THR A 391 -10.77 -10.77 1.06
N GLY A 392 -9.60 -10.61 1.68
CA GLY A 392 -9.26 -11.18 2.99
C GLY A 392 -10.20 -10.70 4.10
N LEU A 393 -10.15 -9.40 4.38
CA LEU A 393 -10.92 -8.81 5.49
C LEU A 393 -12.44 -8.96 5.35
N PRO A 394 -13.06 -8.68 4.17
CA PRO A 394 -14.50 -8.87 4.00
C PRO A 394 -14.95 -10.32 4.22
N THR A 395 -14.15 -11.28 3.77
CA THR A 395 -14.47 -12.72 3.93
C THR A 395 -14.34 -13.15 5.39
N LEU A 396 -13.33 -12.68 6.11
CA LEU A 396 -13.18 -12.96 7.55
C LEU A 396 -14.34 -12.37 8.34
N ILE A 397 -14.80 -11.17 8.01
CA ILE A 397 -15.97 -10.55 8.62
C ILE A 397 -17.22 -11.39 8.35
N ALA A 398 -17.45 -11.79 7.09
CA ALA A 398 -18.58 -12.62 6.72
C ALA A 398 -18.57 -14.00 7.42
N ALA A 399 -17.38 -14.59 7.60
CA ALA A 399 -17.23 -15.87 8.29
C ALA A 399 -17.44 -15.79 9.81
N ALA A 400 -17.06 -14.66 10.41
CA ALA A 400 -17.12 -14.46 11.85
C ALA A 400 -18.47 -13.92 12.35
N ALA A 401 -19.18 -13.15 11.52
CA ALA A 401 -20.46 -12.55 11.86
C ALA A 401 -21.61 -13.54 11.60
N ARG A 402 -22.01 -14.27 12.64
CA ARG A 402 -23.11 -15.27 12.56
C ARG A 402 -24.51 -14.63 12.53
N SER A 403 -24.64 -13.34 12.84
CA SER A 403 -25.89 -12.59 12.83
C SER A 403 -25.66 -11.14 12.43
N ALA A 404 -26.73 -10.45 12.00
CA ALA A 404 -26.66 -9.04 11.64
C ALA A 404 -26.25 -8.16 12.83
N SER A 405 -26.69 -8.48 14.04
CA SER A 405 -26.32 -7.76 15.28
C SER A 405 -24.85 -7.95 15.66
N ALA A 406 -24.23 -9.08 15.28
CA ALA A 406 -22.81 -9.34 15.51
C ALA A 406 -21.89 -8.66 14.46
N LEU A 407 -22.44 -8.25 13.31
CA LEU A 407 -21.63 -7.74 12.19
C LEU A 407 -20.78 -6.53 12.59
N ARG A 408 -21.38 -5.56 13.29
CA ARG A 408 -20.72 -4.32 13.68
C ARG A 408 -19.54 -4.53 14.65
N PRO A 409 -19.70 -5.24 15.81
CA PRO A 409 -18.60 -5.48 16.73
C PRO A 409 -17.51 -6.39 16.15
N VAL A 410 -17.89 -7.35 15.30
CA VAL A 410 -16.96 -8.23 14.59
C VAL A 410 -16.11 -7.43 13.61
N SER A 411 -16.76 -6.61 12.76
CA SER A 411 -16.05 -5.79 11.77
C SER A 411 -15.04 -4.85 12.43
N GLY A 412 -15.45 -4.13 13.48
CA GLY A 412 -14.56 -3.20 14.17
C GLY A 412 -13.32 -3.88 14.75
N ARG A 413 -13.48 -5.08 15.34
CA ARG A 413 -12.37 -5.84 15.89
C ARG A 413 -11.44 -6.41 14.82
N LEU A 414 -12.00 -6.92 13.71
CA LEU A 414 -11.19 -7.49 12.63
C LEU A 414 -10.47 -6.40 11.84
N VAL A 415 -11.11 -5.24 11.61
CA VAL A 415 -10.45 -4.06 11.04
C VAL A 415 -9.28 -3.63 11.90
N PHE A 416 -9.45 -3.53 13.23
CA PHE A 416 -8.36 -3.18 14.15
C PHE A 416 -7.18 -4.12 14.00
N TRP A 417 -7.39 -5.45 14.08
CA TRP A 417 -6.32 -6.43 13.98
C TRP A 417 -5.67 -6.44 12.59
N ASN A 418 -6.46 -6.30 11.52
CA ASN A 418 -5.94 -6.20 10.16
C ASN A 418 -5.03 -4.97 10.00
N THR A 419 -5.48 -3.82 10.48
CA THR A 419 -4.74 -2.56 10.36
C THR A 419 -3.49 -2.56 11.26
N LEU A 420 -3.56 -3.20 12.44
CA LEU A 420 -2.38 -3.42 13.29
C LEU A 420 -1.36 -4.34 12.60
N GLY A 421 -1.84 -5.41 11.94
CA GLY A 421 -1.00 -6.27 11.10
C GLY A 421 -0.36 -5.49 9.95
N SER A 422 -1.13 -4.63 9.28
CA SER A 422 -0.64 -3.73 8.22
C SER A 422 0.50 -2.82 8.70
N SER A 423 0.35 -2.23 9.88
CA SER A 423 1.40 -1.41 10.50
C SER A 423 2.70 -2.21 10.72
N LEU A 424 2.57 -3.39 11.33
CA LEU A 424 3.74 -4.25 11.56
C LEU A 424 4.34 -4.77 10.24
N GLY A 425 3.51 -5.06 9.24
CA GLY A 425 3.95 -5.46 7.90
C GLY A 425 4.79 -4.41 7.21
N GLY A 426 4.39 -3.13 7.30
CA GLY A 426 5.18 -2.00 6.79
C GLY A 426 6.54 -1.87 7.48
N PHE A 427 6.57 -2.02 8.81
CA PHE A 427 7.80 -2.01 9.58
C PHE A 427 8.73 -3.18 9.22
N LEU A 428 8.22 -4.41 9.33
CA LEU A 428 9.02 -5.60 9.09
C LEU A 428 9.56 -5.66 7.66
N ALA A 429 8.74 -5.32 6.68
CA ALA A 429 9.18 -5.37 5.28
C ALA A 429 10.33 -4.39 5.01
N GLY A 430 10.23 -3.14 5.44
CA GLY A 430 11.24 -2.13 5.14
C GLY A 430 12.50 -2.21 6.00
N TYR A 431 12.34 -2.55 7.26
CA TYR A 431 13.47 -2.51 8.21
C TYR A 431 14.11 -3.85 8.50
N VAL A 432 13.36 -4.95 8.31
CA VAL A 432 13.85 -6.29 8.67
C VAL A 432 14.00 -7.14 7.41
N PHE A 433 12.91 -7.38 6.68
CA PHE A 433 12.95 -8.37 5.60
C PHE A 433 13.82 -7.91 4.43
N LEU A 434 13.57 -6.72 3.89
CA LEU A 434 14.38 -6.21 2.77
C LEU A 434 15.84 -5.96 3.16
N HIS A 435 16.09 -5.60 4.42
CA HIS A 435 17.44 -5.34 4.89
C HIS A 435 18.27 -6.62 5.08
N PHE A 436 17.68 -7.65 5.71
CA PHE A 436 18.43 -8.86 6.09
C PHE A 436 18.27 -10.01 5.10
N LEU A 437 17.15 -10.06 4.37
CA LEU A 437 16.85 -11.16 3.44
C LEU A 437 17.01 -10.75 1.97
N GLY A 438 17.03 -9.46 1.68
CA GLY A 438 16.96 -8.95 0.30
C GLY A 438 15.54 -9.08 -0.29
N LEU A 439 15.38 -8.61 -1.52
CA LEU A 439 14.08 -8.55 -2.17
C LEU A 439 13.53 -9.94 -2.52
N HIS A 440 14.37 -10.80 -3.09
CA HIS A 440 13.96 -12.14 -3.55
C HIS A 440 13.41 -13.00 -2.41
N ALA A 441 14.20 -13.17 -1.34
CA ALA A 441 13.78 -13.96 -0.19
C ALA A 441 12.60 -13.33 0.58
N THR A 442 12.49 -12.00 0.58
CA THR A 442 11.31 -11.31 1.13
C THR A 442 10.03 -11.70 0.39
N LEU A 443 10.05 -11.68 -0.95
CA LEU A 443 8.88 -12.07 -1.76
C LEU A 443 8.50 -13.55 -1.52
N VAL A 444 9.49 -14.44 -1.42
CA VAL A 444 9.28 -15.86 -1.06
C VAL A 444 8.63 -15.99 0.32
N LEU A 445 9.14 -15.27 1.32
CA LEU A 445 8.61 -15.26 2.69
C LEU A 445 7.15 -14.81 2.72
N LEU A 446 6.81 -13.76 1.99
CA LEU A 446 5.45 -13.24 1.90
C LEU A 446 4.51 -14.22 1.18
N GLY A 447 5.02 -14.90 0.15
CA GLY A 447 4.30 -16.01 -0.51
C GLY A 447 3.99 -17.13 0.47
N ALA A 448 4.97 -17.55 1.27
CA ALA A 448 4.78 -18.54 2.33
C ALA A 448 3.76 -18.06 3.38
N GLY A 449 3.78 -16.77 3.77
CA GLY A 449 2.80 -16.17 4.67
C GLY A 449 1.36 -16.25 4.13
N SER A 450 1.17 -16.02 2.84
CA SER A 450 -0.13 -16.20 2.16
C SER A 450 -0.59 -17.65 2.17
N LEU A 451 0.32 -18.62 1.97
CA LEU A 451 0.01 -20.05 2.07
C LEU A 451 -0.35 -20.48 3.49
N VAL A 452 0.32 -19.93 4.50
CA VAL A 452 -0.03 -20.17 5.91
C VAL A 452 -1.46 -19.67 6.20
N LEU A 453 -1.82 -18.48 5.74
CA LEU A 453 -3.18 -17.95 5.88
C LEU A 453 -4.21 -18.84 5.15
N SER A 454 -3.89 -19.26 3.92
CA SER A 454 -4.69 -20.18 3.12
C SER A 454 -4.93 -21.50 3.87
N GLY A 455 -3.86 -22.17 4.30
CA GLY A 455 -3.92 -23.45 5.04
C GLY A 455 -4.70 -23.33 6.34
N ALA A 456 -4.46 -22.26 7.12
CA ALA A 456 -5.18 -21.99 8.36
C ALA A 456 -6.70 -21.84 8.15
N CYS A 457 -7.12 -21.14 7.08
CA CYS A 457 -8.54 -21.00 6.71
C CYS A 457 -9.17 -22.34 6.30
N LEU A 458 -8.45 -23.17 5.53
CA LEU A 458 -8.94 -24.48 5.10
C LEU A 458 -9.04 -25.47 6.27
N LEU A 459 -8.04 -25.49 7.15
CA LEU A 459 -8.06 -26.33 8.37
C LEU A 459 -9.19 -25.91 9.31
N LYS A 460 -9.41 -24.61 9.49
CA LYS A 460 -10.53 -24.09 10.30
C LYS A 460 -11.87 -24.49 9.72
N THR A 461 -12.04 -24.42 8.40
CA THR A 461 -13.25 -24.90 7.71
C THR A 461 -13.50 -26.39 7.99
N ARG A 462 -12.44 -27.22 7.91
CA ARG A 462 -12.54 -28.65 8.21
C ARG A 462 -12.94 -28.90 9.67
N SER A 463 -12.35 -28.17 10.61
CA SER A 463 -12.67 -28.27 12.04
C SER A 463 -14.14 -27.91 12.33
N LEU A 464 -14.67 -26.82 11.71
CA LEU A 464 -16.06 -26.42 11.90
C LEU A 464 -17.05 -27.44 11.33
N ARG A 465 -16.72 -28.10 10.21
CA ARG A 465 -17.55 -29.18 9.64
C ARG A 465 -17.59 -30.42 10.54
N LEU A 466 -16.44 -30.81 11.10
CA LEU A 466 -16.36 -31.96 12.01
C LEU A 466 -17.12 -31.71 13.32
N ALA A 467 -17.22 -30.44 13.75
CA ALA A 467 -17.98 -30.03 14.92
C ALA A 467 -19.50 -29.90 14.64
N GLY A 468 -19.97 -30.12 13.41
CA GLY A 468 -21.40 -29.99 13.03
C GLY A 468 -21.91 -28.56 12.93
N ASP A 469 -21.05 -27.59 13.05
CA ASP A 469 -21.38 -26.14 13.06
C ASP A 469 -21.67 -25.57 11.64
N GLU A 470 -21.35 -26.29 10.58
CA GLU A 470 -21.72 -25.93 9.21
C GLU A 470 -22.84 -26.85 8.70
N ALA A 471 -23.96 -26.26 8.28
CA ALA A 471 -25.04 -26.98 7.63
C ALA A 471 -24.48 -27.73 6.40
N SER A 472 -24.69 -29.04 6.37
CA SER A 472 -24.25 -29.96 5.33
C SER A 472 -25.01 -29.70 4.03
N SER A 473 -24.75 -28.61 3.33
CA SER A 473 -25.36 -28.41 2.01
C SER A 473 -24.34 -28.35 0.91
N SER A 474 -24.52 -29.29 0.03
CA SER A 474 -24.02 -29.40 -1.34
C SER A 474 -22.51 -29.68 -1.54
N ARG A 475 -22.27 -30.75 -2.27
CA ARG A 475 -21.06 -30.98 -3.07
C ARG A 475 -20.83 -29.75 -3.98
N SER A 476 -20.30 -28.66 -3.42
CA SER A 476 -20.12 -27.43 -4.16
C SER A 476 -18.94 -27.60 -5.13
N ARG A 477 -19.12 -27.17 -6.36
CA ARG A 477 -18.08 -27.01 -7.41
C ARG A 477 -16.84 -26.23 -6.95
N GLY A 478 -16.88 -25.58 -5.79
CA GLY A 478 -15.74 -24.91 -5.14
C GLY A 478 -14.72 -25.85 -4.47
N GLY A 479 -14.95 -27.18 -4.47
CA GLY A 479 -14.03 -28.15 -3.89
C GLY A 479 -12.68 -28.19 -4.61
N LEU A 480 -12.71 -28.18 -5.94
CA LEU A 480 -11.51 -28.26 -6.78
C LEU A 480 -10.64 -27.01 -6.64
N LEU A 481 -11.26 -25.83 -6.69
CA LEU A 481 -10.53 -24.56 -6.55
C LEU A 481 -9.83 -24.42 -5.19
N SER A 482 -10.51 -24.81 -4.10
CA SER A 482 -9.93 -24.74 -2.76
C SER A 482 -8.82 -25.75 -2.49
N ALA A 483 -8.73 -26.82 -3.29
CA ALA A 483 -7.65 -27.79 -3.20
C ALA A 483 -6.49 -27.45 -4.17
N ALA A 484 -6.81 -27.07 -5.39
CA ALA A 484 -5.81 -26.75 -6.42
C ALA A 484 -5.09 -25.41 -6.19
N ALA A 485 -5.80 -24.40 -5.69
CA ALA A 485 -5.25 -23.06 -5.51
C ALA A 485 -4.03 -23.00 -4.56
N PRO A 486 -4.03 -23.62 -3.37
CA PRO A 486 -2.84 -23.67 -2.53
C PRO A 486 -1.68 -24.45 -3.15
N LEU A 487 -1.96 -25.48 -3.95
CA LEU A 487 -0.93 -26.25 -4.67
C LEU A 487 -0.28 -25.40 -5.77
N LEU A 488 -1.07 -24.61 -6.51
CA LEU A 488 -0.53 -23.65 -7.48
C LEU A 488 0.31 -22.58 -6.79
N GLY A 489 -0.16 -22.06 -5.66
CA GLY A 489 0.61 -21.10 -4.86
C GLY A 489 1.92 -21.69 -4.35
N LEU A 490 1.90 -22.92 -3.86
CA LEU A 490 3.12 -23.62 -3.44
C LEU A 490 4.07 -23.85 -4.61
N ALA A 491 3.55 -24.26 -5.78
CA ALA A 491 4.36 -24.40 -6.98
C ALA A 491 5.00 -23.06 -7.39
N GLY A 492 4.27 -21.94 -7.28
CA GLY A 492 4.80 -20.59 -7.51
C GLY A 492 5.92 -20.23 -6.53
N VAL A 493 5.74 -20.50 -5.23
CA VAL A 493 6.78 -20.25 -4.21
C VAL A 493 8.01 -21.10 -4.48
N LEU A 494 7.85 -22.40 -4.75
CA LEU A 494 8.96 -23.30 -5.03
C LEU A 494 9.70 -22.89 -6.32
N TYR A 495 8.96 -22.65 -7.41
CA TYR A 495 9.54 -22.19 -8.66
C TYR A 495 10.38 -20.93 -8.46
N PHE A 496 9.82 -19.91 -7.79
CA PHE A 496 10.51 -18.65 -7.54
C PHE A 496 11.71 -18.84 -6.59
N SER A 497 11.60 -19.70 -5.56
CA SER A 497 12.71 -19.97 -4.63
C SER A 497 13.93 -20.62 -5.29
N PHE A 498 13.71 -21.39 -6.35
CA PHE A 498 14.79 -22.03 -7.13
C PHE A 498 15.16 -21.25 -8.39
N SER A 499 14.48 -20.14 -8.68
CA SER A 499 14.87 -19.25 -9.77
C SER A 499 16.09 -18.40 -9.39
N GLU A 500 16.74 -17.82 -10.39
CA GLU A 500 17.78 -16.84 -10.13
C GLU A 500 17.23 -15.64 -9.36
N ASP A 501 18.11 -15.01 -8.57
CA ASP A 501 17.75 -13.82 -7.79
C ASP A 501 17.18 -12.72 -8.68
N ILE A 502 15.96 -12.26 -8.33
CA ILE A 502 15.21 -11.30 -9.13
C ILE A 502 15.93 -9.95 -9.22
N THR A 503 16.70 -9.57 -8.19
CA THR A 503 17.48 -8.34 -8.19
C THR A 503 18.61 -8.44 -9.20
N ARG A 504 19.33 -9.57 -9.19
CA ARG A 504 20.40 -9.85 -10.15
C ARG A 504 19.89 -9.87 -11.58
N GLN A 505 18.81 -10.59 -11.84
CA GLN A 505 18.18 -10.63 -13.16
C GLN A 505 17.73 -9.25 -13.63
N THR A 506 17.12 -8.46 -12.75
CA THR A 506 16.65 -7.11 -13.08
C THR A 506 17.81 -6.22 -13.53
N ILE A 507 18.91 -6.20 -12.78
CA ILE A 507 20.10 -5.41 -13.10
C ILE A 507 20.75 -5.89 -14.39
N LEU A 508 20.80 -7.20 -14.63
CA LEU A 508 21.39 -7.76 -15.85
C LEU A 508 20.57 -7.44 -17.11
N VAL A 509 19.24 -7.39 -17.00
CA VAL A 509 18.34 -7.16 -18.14
C VAL A 509 18.25 -5.68 -18.51
N ASP A 510 18.31 -4.76 -17.55
CA ASP A 510 18.18 -3.31 -17.79
C ASP A 510 19.37 -2.66 -18.53
N GLY A 511 20.15 -3.46 -19.28
CA GLY A 511 21.05 -2.96 -20.30
C GLY A 511 22.44 -2.55 -19.83
N TYR A 512 22.72 -2.57 -18.54
CA TYR A 512 24.04 -2.21 -18.04
C TYR A 512 25.11 -3.27 -18.36
N GLY A 513 24.70 -4.54 -18.55
CA GLY A 513 25.58 -5.65 -18.89
C GLY A 513 25.70 -5.97 -20.38
N LYS A 514 24.89 -5.37 -21.25
CA LYS A 514 24.83 -5.77 -22.67
C LYS A 514 24.88 -4.58 -23.62
N ASN A 515 25.97 -3.82 -23.58
CA ASN A 515 26.28 -2.96 -24.70
C ASN A 515 27.11 -3.74 -25.74
N PRO A 516 26.50 -4.23 -26.84
CA PRO A 516 27.23 -5.04 -27.84
C PRO A 516 28.42 -4.31 -28.47
N ALA A 517 28.45 -2.98 -28.40
CA ALA A 517 29.56 -2.16 -28.87
C ALA A 517 30.77 -2.16 -27.92
N ARG A 518 30.65 -2.72 -26.71
CA ARG A 518 31.70 -2.66 -25.66
C ARG A 518 32.23 -4.03 -25.24
N GLY A 519 31.82 -5.11 -25.90
CA GLY A 519 32.24 -6.48 -25.54
C GLY A 519 31.47 -7.06 -24.35
N GLU A 520 31.77 -8.30 -23.98
CA GLU A 520 31.13 -8.98 -22.85
C GLU A 520 31.51 -8.28 -21.55
N THR A 521 30.51 -7.77 -20.83
CA THR A 521 30.65 -7.21 -19.49
C THR A 521 30.15 -8.23 -18.47
N GLU A 522 30.94 -8.46 -17.43
CA GLU A 522 30.60 -9.39 -16.36
C GLU A 522 30.10 -8.61 -15.14
N LEU A 523 28.98 -9.03 -14.57
CA LEU A 523 28.49 -8.51 -13.30
C LEU A 523 29.33 -9.13 -12.17
N VAL A 524 30.21 -8.31 -11.60
CA VAL A 524 31.16 -8.76 -10.56
C VAL A 524 30.50 -8.79 -9.20
N GLU A 525 29.73 -7.76 -8.87
CA GLU A 525 29.17 -7.61 -7.52
C GLU A 525 27.79 -6.94 -7.56
N ILE A 526 26.89 -7.44 -6.74
CA ILE A 526 25.63 -6.79 -6.37
C ILE A 526 25.55 -6.72 -4.86
N ASN A 527 25.25 -5.55 -4.33
CA ASN A 527 25.01 -5.34 -2.92
C ASN A 527 23.63 -4.69 -2.72
N GLU A 528 22.70 -5.43 -2.12
CA GLU A 528 21.38 -4.94 -1.74
C GLU A 528 21.48 -4.18 -0.42
N GLY A 529 21.70 -2.88 -0.50
CA GLY A 529 21.70 -2.01 0.67
C GLY A 529 20.30 -1.53 1.08
N THR A 530 20.19 -1.02 2.29
CA THR A 530 18.95 -0.42 2.84
C THR A 530 18.47 0.78 2.01
N LEU A 531 19.39 1.51 1.43
CA LEU A 531 19.11 2.73 0.67
C LEU A 531 18.87 2.45 -0.80
N THR A 532 19.71 1.63 -1.40
CA THR A 532 19.66 1.27 -2.81
C THR A 532 20.40 -0.03 -3.04
N THR A 533 20.22 -0.63 -4.22
CA THR A 533 21.03 -1.74 -4.69
C THR A 533 22.20 -1.14 -5.47
N SER A 534 23.44 -1.46 -5.10
CA SER A 534 24.64 -1.10 -5.85
C SER A 534 25.13 -2.29 -6.67
N TRP A 535 25.79 -2.00 -7.79
CA TRP A 535 26.30 -3.02 -8.69
C TRP A 535 27.61 -2.59 -9.36
N ILE A 536 28.41 -3.58 -9.72
CA ILE A 536 29.67 -3.39 -10.44
C ILE A 536 29.67 -4.32 -11.65
N PHE A 537 29.89 -3.75 -12.82
CA PHE A 537 30.16 -4.49 -14.05
C PHE A 537 31.62 -4.31 -14.44
N ASP A 538 32.29 -5.41 -14.74
CA ASP A 538 33.63 -5.43 -15.34
C ASP A 538 33.52 -5.78 -16.84
N GLY A 539 33.94 -4.88 -17.70
CA GLY A 539 34.01 -5.06 -19.14
C GLY A 539 35.45 -5.09 -19.63
N PRO A 540 35.68 -5.43 -20.90
CA PRO A 540 37.02 -5.52 -21.46
C PRO A 540 37.83 -4.24 -21.28
N ASP A 541 37.20 -3.09 -21.49
CA ASP A 541 37.85 -1.78 -21.50
C ASP A 541 37.45 -0.86 -20.35
N SER A 542 36.45 -1.21 -19.55
CA SER A 542 35.89 -0.34 -18.52
C SER A 542 35.28 -1.08 -17.35
N ILE A 543 35.32 -0.47 -16.16
CA ILE A 543 34.57 -0.86 -14.98
C ILE A 543 33.44 0.15 -14.79
N GLN A 544 32.24 -0.33 -14.60
CA GLN A 544 31.06 0.50 -14.36
C GLN A 544 30.53 0.22 -12.95
N VAL A 545 30.21 1.30 -12.24
CA VAL A 545 29.64 1.25 -10.89
C VAL A 545 28.33 2.00 -10.91
N GLY A 546 27.29 1.43 -10.36
CA GLY A 546 26.00 2.07 -10.33
C GLY A 546 25.20 1.80 -9.07
N ALA A 547 24.06 2.50 -8.96
CA ALA A 547 23.11 2.32 -7.90
C ALA A 547 21.68 2.43 -8.45
N GLY A 548 20.85 1.42 -8.14
CA GLY A 548 19.53 1.30 -8.73
C GLY A 548 19.62 1.16 -10.25
N HIS A 549 18.94 2.03 -10.98
CA HIS A 549 18.95 2.09 -12.44
C HIS A 549 19.94 3.11 -13.03
N VAL A 550 20.80 3.73 -12.21
CA VAL A 550 21.71 4.79 -12.63
C VAL A 550 23.17 4.31 -12.57
N SER A 551 23.90 4.45 -13.68
CA SER A 551 25.35 4.34 -13.68
C SER A 551 25.95 5.59 -13.03
N LEU A 552 26.69 5.40 -11.93
CA LEU A 552 27.29 6.50 -11.17
C LEU A 552 28.68 6.86 -11.67
N ALA A 553 29.43 5.86 -12.14
CA ALA A 553 30.79 6.04 -12.63
C ALA A 553 31.11 4.99 -13.67
N VAL A 554 31.82 5.42 -14.73
CA VAL A 554 32.44 4.55 -15.72
C VAL A 554 33.90 4.90 -15.77
N THR A 555 34.76 3.92 -15.52
CA THR A 555 36.20 4.14 -15.64
C THR A 555 36.75 3.26 -16.75
N TYR A 556 37.52 3.86 -17.68
CA TYR A 556 38.16 3.11 -18.74
C TYR A 556 39.49 2.55 -18.23
N LYS A 557 39.72 1.23 -18.37
CA LYS A 557 40.93 0.55 -17.92
C LYS A 557 42.23 1.19 -18.47
N LYS A 558 42.15 1.82 -19.64
CA LYS A 558 43.25 2.51 -20.28
C LYS A 558 43.60 3.85 -19.64
N TYR A 559 42.69 4.46 -18.89
CA TYR A 559 42.84 5.78 -18.27
C TYR A 559 42.60 5.72 -16.76
N TRP A 560 43.27 4.80 -16.07
CA TRP A 560 43.26 4.71 -14.61
C TRP A 560 43.84 6.01 -13.99
N SER A 561 43.26 7.14 -14.28
CA SER A 561 43.53 8.33 -13.53
C SER A 561 42.65 8.32 -12.29
N THR A 562 43.28 8.23 -11.19
CA THR A 562 42.90 8.18 -9.79
C THR A 562 41.75 9.10 -9.36
N GLN A 563 41.28 10.02 -10.17
CA GLN A 563 40.41 11.12 -9.74
C GLN A 563 38.91 10.80 -9.72
N ALA A 564 38.43 9.97 -10.64
CA ALA A 564 36.98 9.65 -10.67
C ALA A 564 36.57 8.63 -9.62
N ILE A 565 37.45 7.72 -9.23
CA ILE A 565 37.19 6.68 -8.23
C ILE A 565 37.30 7.24 -6.80
N GLN A 566 38.11 8.24 -6.56
CA GLN A 566 38.38 8.78 -5.22
C GLN A 566 37.19 9.55 -4.61
N GLY A 567 36.29 10.10 -5.42
CA GLY A 567 35.19 10.90 -4.91
C GLY A 567 33.92 10.12 -4.57
N HIS A 568 33.60 9.06 -5.33
CA HIS A 568 32.27 8.43 -5.26
C HIS A 568 32.28 6.97 -4.80
N VAL A 569 33.33 6.21 -5.06
CA VAL A 569 33.41 4.79 -4.69
C VAL A 569 33.45 4.58 -3.17
N PRO A 570 34.15 5.37 -2.36
CA PRO A 570 34.10 5.20 -0.90
C PRO A 570 32.72 5.38 -0.30
N MET A 571 31.85 6.23 -0.88
CA MET A 571 30.48 6.43 -0.41
C MET A 571 29.58 5.23 -0.69
N LEU A 572 29.89 4.42 -1.71
CA LEU A 572 29.07 3.26 -2.11
C LEU A 572 29.43 1.99 -1.34
N PHE A 573 30.67 1.83 -0.93
CA PHE A 573 31.20 0.57 -0.39
C PHE A 573 31.59 0.63 1.09
N TYR A 574 31.43 1.79 1.75
CA TYR A 574 31.82 1.90 3.15
C TYR A 574 30.70 1.43 4.07
N PRO A 575 30.82 0.31 4.76
CA PRO A 575 29.86 -0.11 5.79
C PRO A 575 30.09 0.72 7.05
N GLY A 576 29.86 2.03 6.99
CA GLY A 576 29.58 2.89 8.13
C GLY A 576 30.43 2.76 9.39
N THR A 577 31.76 2.56 9.30
CA THR A 577 32.65 2.65 10.46
C THR A 577 33.79 3.60 10.14
N GLY A 578 33.59 4.86 10.43
CA GLY A 578 34.66 5.80 10.71
C GLY A 578 35.37 6.39 9.50
N LEU A 579 34.92 7.51 9.06
CA LEU A 579 35.74 8.73 8.82
C LEU A 579 35.07 9.87 9.56
#